data_8821e1a4903157b154f05b334faf5949
#
_entry.id   8821e1a4903157b154f05b334faf5949
#
_cell.length_a   1.000
_cell.length_b   1.000
_cell.length_c   1.000
_cell.angle_alpha   90.00
_cell.angle_beta   90.00
_cell.angle_gamma   90.00
#
_symmetry.space_group_name_H-M   'P 1'
#
loop_
_entity.id
_entity.type
_entity.pdbx_description
1 polymer ?
#
loop_
_entity_poly.entity_id
_entity_poly.type
_entity_poly.pdbx_seq_one_letter_code
_entity_poly.pdbx_strand_id
1 'polypeptide(L)'
;MEYEIRFYYPIEEYDNKLEKLKNIEGLSYGGKKYEITSQYDHPSESMSFYSKKVDGRFRIRKTEGDDNSKCMLSWKCRLPSTTESNVNKEKEVEITIKPEEYDNLIFLVNDVLHMKEVEVYERYRTVFFNGEIEIVLDEYPFGLALEIEAKKEIDNPEVVIDKYVKLLELDYNDSYRLSWDDKYGELCKDQNVEAFNKVLFTNKMPKIK
;
A
#
# COMPACT_ATOMS: atom_id res chain seq x y z
N MET A 1 7.23 13.96 2.25
CA MET A 1 5.85 14.05 1.80
C MET A 1 5.71 13.12 0.61
N GLU A 2 4.68 12.31 0.54
CA GLU A 2 4.38 11.43 -0.57
C GLU A 2 3.16 11.92 -1.32
N TYR A 3 3.15 11.69 -2.62
CA TYR A 3 2.06 12.00 -3.53
C TYR A 3 1.80 10.75 -4.34
N GLU A 4 0.61 10.17 -4.19
CA GLU A 4 0.23 8.92 -4.84
C GLU A 4 -1.18 8.99 -5.43
N ILE A 5 -1.41 8.18 -6.48
CA ILE A 5 -2.74 7.86 -7.00
C ILE A 5 -2.86 6.35 -7.15
N ARG A 6 -4.04 5.81 -6.90
CA ARG A 6 -4.28 4.36 -6.87
C ARG A 6 -5.50 3.99 -7.69
N PHE A 7 -5.43 2.83 -8.34
CA PHE A 7 -6.48 2.20 -9.13
C PHE A 7 -6.62 0.73 -8.75
N TYR A 8 -7.83 0.19 -8.82
CA TYR A 8 -8.08 -1.22 -8.53
C TYR A 8 -8.66 -1.94 -9.73
N TYR A 9 -8.23 -3.18 -9.95
CA TYR A 9 -8.61 -4.02 -11.08
C TYR A 9 -8.86 -5.46 -10.64
N PRO A 10 -9.62 -6.24 -11.44
CA PRO A 10 -9.61 -7.70 -11.34
C PRO A 10 -8.18 -8.24 -11.45
N ILE A 11 -7.90 -9.35 -10.77
CA ILE A 11 -6.54 -9.94 -10.78
C ILE A 11 -6.10 -10.38 -12.18
N GLU A 12 -7.07 -10.70 -13.05
CA GLU A 12 -6.88 -11.09 -14.44
C GLU A 12 -6.21 -10.01 -15.28
N GLU A 13 -6.30 -8.74 -14.85
CA GLU A 13 -5.64 -7.60 -15.52
C GLU A 13 -4.13 -7.52 -15.25
N TYR A 14 -3.58 -8.35 -14.37
CA TYR A 14 -2.17 -8.27 -13.97
C TYR A 14 -1.22 -8.34 -15.16
N ASP A 15 -1.35 -9.34 -16.03
CA ASP A 15 -0.44 -9.50 -17.16
C ASP A 15 -0.54 -8.35 -18.17
N ASN A 16 -1.74 -7.84 -18.41
CA ASN A 16 -1.97 -6.68 -19.27
C ASN A 16 -1.28 -5.42 -18.71
N LYS A 17 -1.47 -5.14 -17.40
CA LYS A 17 -0.83 -3.99 -16.75
C LYS A 17 0.70 -4.15 -16.71
N LEU A 18 1.18 -5.35 -16.43
CA LEU A 18 2.61 -5.68 -16.40
C LEU A 18 3.27 -5.40 -17.77
N GLU A 19 2.66 -5.84 -18.86
CA GLU A 19 3.18 -5.62 -20.21
C GLU A 19 3.15 -4.13 -20.59
N LYS A 20 2.09 -3.40 -20.24
CA LYS A 20 2.06 -1.93 -20.45
C LYS A 20 3.23 -1.24 -19.73
N LEU A 21 3.50 -1.60 -18.45
CA LEU A 21 4.59 -1.01 -17.67
C LEU A 21 5.97 -1.36 -18.24
N LYS A 22 6.19 -2.59 -18.69
CA LYS A 22 7.45 -3.01 -19.33
C LYS A 22 7.76 -2.24 -20.62
N ASN A 23 6.73 -1.79 -21.32
CA ASN A 23 6.85 -1.06 -22.58
C ASN A 23 7.04 0.45 -22.40
N ILE A 24 6.98 0.98 -21.19
CA ILE A 24 7.27 2.39 -20.92
C ILE A 24 8.78 2.63 -20.92
N GLU A 25 9.23 3.40 -21.91
CA GLU A 25 10.65 3.77 -22.02
C GLU A 25 11.11 4.52 -20.75
N GLY A 26 12.28 4.14 -20.25
CA GLY A 26 12.90 4.78 -19.09
C GLY A 26 12.39 4.28 -17.73
N LEU A 27 11.49 3.31 -17.67
CA LEU A 27 11.17 2.59 -16.43
C LEU A 27 12.07 1.36 -16.27
N SER A 28 12.62 1.20 -15.07
CA SER A 28 13.37 0.02 -14.65
C SER A 28 12.48 -0.94 -13.90
N TYR A 29 12.57 -2.24 -14.22
CA TYR A 29 11.88 -3.29 -13.48
C TYR A 29 12.65 -3.63 -12.19
N GLY A 30 12.00 -3.47 -11.03
CA GLY A 30 12.57 -3.70 -9.71
C GLY A 30 12.31 -5.10 -9.12
N GLY A 31 11.64 -5.97 -9.90
CA GLY A 31 11.31 -7.33 -9.46
C GLY A 31 9.93 -7.45 -8.82
N LYS A 32 9.57 -8.70 -8.51
CA LYS A 32 8.35 -9.08 -7.78
C LYS A 32 8.74 -9.66 -6.43
N LYS A 33 8.10 -9.21 -5.35
CA LYS A 33 8.38 -9.61 -3.97
C LYS A 33 7.11 -9.97 -3.26
N TYR A 34 7.21 -10.93 -2.34
CA TYR A 34 6.14 -11.22 -1.39
C TYR A 34 6.29 -10.34 -0.16
N GLU A 35 5.17 -9.81 0.31
CA GLU A 35 5.12 -8.98 1.51
C GLU A 35 3.99 -9.41 2.42
N ILE A 36 4.29 -9.49 3.73
CA ILE A 36 3.30 -9.58 4.79
C ILE A 36 3.44 -8.36 5.70
N THR A 37 2.32 -7.69 5.95
CA THR A 37 2.28 -6.48 6.75
C THR A 37 1.31 -6.65 7.91
N SER A 38 1.80 -6.44 9.13
CA SER A 38 0.99 -6.31 10.34
C SER A 38 0.80 -4.84 10.69
N GLN A 39 -0.43 -4.42 10.88
CA GLN A 39 -0.80 -3.08 11.34
C GLN A 39 -1.13 -3.12 12.82
N TYR A 40 -0.64 -2.13 13.54
CA TYR A 40 -0.81 -2.01 14.98
C TYR A 40 -1.51 -0.71 15.35
N ASP A 41 -2.30 -0.75 16.40
CA ASP A 41 -2.86 0.43 17.05
C ASP A 41 -2.85 0.28 18.58
N HIS A 42 -2.96 1.40 19.29
CA HIS A 42 -3.04 1.36 20.74
C HIS A 42 -4.48 1.07 21.18
N PRO A 43 -4.71 0.15 22.14
CA PRO A 43 -6.06 -0.23 22.58
C PRO A 43 -6.79 0.89 23.35
N SER A 44 -6.07 1.90 23.85
CA SER A 44 -6.67 3.08 24.45
C SER A 44 -7.05 4.09 23.37
N GLU A 45 -8.32 4.48 23.33
CA GLU A 45 -8.84 5.46 22.37
C GLU A 45 -8.07 6.79 22.37
N SER A 46 -7.62 7.23 23.53
CA SER A 46 -6.85 8.47 23.66
C SER A 46 -5.45 8.41 23.03
N MET A 47 -4.94 7.21 22.79
CA MET A 47 -3.63 6.95 22.22
C MET A 47 -3.70 6.30 20.83
N SER A 48 -4.91 5.97 20.37
CA SER A 48 -5.12 5.44 19.02
C SER A 48 -4.76 6.48 17.97
N PHE A 49 -4.07 6.03 16.94
CA PHE A 49 -3.71 6.83 15.77
C PHE A 49 -4.34 6.30 14.47
N TYR A 50 -5.15 5.24 14.55
CA TYR A 50 -5.97 4.74 13.46
C TYR A 50 -7.45 4.89 13.82
N SER A 51 -7.99 6.08 13.61
CA SER A 51 -9.34 6.46 13.99
C SER A 51 -9.91 7.49 13.02
N LYS A 52 -11.18 7.88 13.22
CA LYS A 52 -11.80 8.99 12.47
C LYS A 52 -11.11 10.35 12.66
N LYS A 53 -10.33 10.51 13.73
CA LYS A 53 -9.59 11.76 14.02
C LYS A 53 -8.17 11.74 13.48
N VAL A 54 -7.56 10.56 13.45
CA VAL A 54 -6.17 10.36 13.01
C VAL A 54 -6.16 9.20 12.02
N ASP A 55 -5.96 9.48 10.75
CA ASP A 55 -5.83 8.47 9.70
C ASP A 55 -4.36 8.03 9.59
N GLY A 56 -3.84 7.50 10.69
CA GLY A 56 -2.46 7.05 10.83
C GLY A 56 -2.37 5.53 10.89
N ARG A 57 -1.37 4.98 10.22
CA ARG A 57 -1.12 3.53 10.15
C ARG A 57 0.29 3.23 10.60
N PHE A 58 0.42 2.53 11.72
CA PHE A 58 1.69 2.01 12.23
C PHE A 58 1.83 0.55 11.78
N ARG A 59 2.84 0.27 10.98
CA ARG A 59 2.98 -1.03 10.30
C ARG A 59 4.36 -1.61 10.46
N ILE A 60 4.40 -2.93 10.61
CA ILE A 60 5.63 -3.73 10.50
C ILE A 60 5.46 -4.63 9.28
N ARG A 61 6.33 -4.46 8.29
CA ARG A 61 6.32 -5.21 7.03
C ARG A 61 7.54 -6.10 6.93
N LYS A 62 7.30 -7.35 6.60
CA LYS A 62 8.34 -8.26 6.12
C LYS A 62 8.23 -8.38 4.61
N THR A 63 9.34 -8.27 3.94
CA THR A 63 9.46 -8.48 2.50
C THR A 63 10.39 -9.66 2.27
N GLU A 64 9.93 -10.65 1.52
CA GLU A 64 10.71 -11.79 1.06
C GLU A 64 11.02 -11.64 -0.43
N GLY A 65 12.26 -11.78 -0.80
CA GLY A 65 12.74 -11.72 -2.18
C GLY A 65 13.95 -12.63 -2.38
N ASP A 66 14.33 -12.82 -3.62
CA ASP A 66 15.36 -13.80 -4.02
C ASP A 66 16.72 -13.59 -3.32
N ASP A 67 17.06 -12.34 -2.99
CA ASP A 67 18.41 -12.02 -2.47
C ASP A 67 18.44 -11.62 -1.00
N ASN A 68 17.35 -11.11 -0.41
CA ASN A 68 17.34 -10.65 0.99
C ASN A 68 15.93 -10.45 1.54
N SER A 69 15.69 -10.97 2.73
CA SER A 69 14.54 -10.57 3.55
C SER A 69 14.76 -9.17 4.13
N LYS A 70 13.74 -8.33 4.09
CA LYS A 70 13.75 -7.00 4.71
C LYS A 70 12.64 -6.92 5.75
N CYS A 71 12.91 -6.20 6.82
CA CYS A 71 11.91 -5.79 7.78
C CYS A 71 11.85 -4.26 7.83
N MET A 72 10.65 -3.71 7.80
CA MET A 72 10.43 -2.26 7.83
C MET A 72 9.38 -1.91 8.85
N LEU A 73 9.70 -0.95 9.71
CA LEU A 73 8.76 -0.26 10.56
C LEU A 73 8.35 1.02 9.87
N SER A 74 7.06 1.25 9.70
CA SER A 74 6.57 2.48 9.07
C SER A 74 5.40 3.09 9.85
N TRP A 75 5.31 4.41 9.79
CA TRP A 75 4.12 5.15 10.18
C TRP A 75 3.72 6.07 9.04
N LYS A 76 2.50 5.89 8.56
CA LYS A 76 1.95 6.65 7.43
C LYS A 76 0.66 7.30 7.87
N CYS A 77 0.51 8.60 7.59
CA CYS A 77 -0.68 9.36 7.95
C CYS A 77 -1.14 10.19 6.76
N ARG A 78 -2.38 9.97 6.37
CA ARG A 78 -3.02 10.75 5.31
C ARG A 78 -3.30 12.16 5.81
N LEU A 79 -2.95 13.15 5.01
CA LEU A 79 -3.21 14.54 5.30
C LEU A 79 -4.56 14.96 4.72
N PRO A 80 -5.29 15.87 5.40
CA PRO A 80 -6.50 16.42 4.83
C PRO A 80 -6.23 17.05 3.46
N SER A 81 -7.00 16.65 2.46
CA SER A 81 -6.95 17.28 1.14
C SER A 81 -7.83 18.52 1.16
N THR A 82 -7.27 19.67 0.80
CA THR A 82 -7.99 20.95 0.65
C THR A 82 -8.43 21.19 -0.78
N THR A 83 -8.09 20.28 -1.72
CA THR A 83 -8.32 20.42 -3.16
C THR A 83 -9.11 19.24 -3.71
N GLU A 84 -9.71 19.44 -4.88
CA GLU A 84 -10.38 18.39 -5.66
C GLU A 84 -9.39 17.41 -6.34
N SER A 85 -8.12 17.42 -5.94
CA SER A 85 -7.08 16.54 -6.48
C SER A 85 -7.37 15.08 -6.19
N ASN A 86 -7.23 14.21 -7.19
CA ASN A 86 -7.31 12.77 -7.04
C ASN A 86 -6.01 12.15 -6.50
N VAL A 87 -4.99 12.97 -6.28
CA VAL A 87 -3.70 12.57 -5.72
C VAL A 87 -3.75 12.68 -4.21
N ASN A 88 -3.44 11.59 -3.51
CA ASN A 88 -3.31 11.57 -2.06
C ASN A 88 -1.98 12.20 -1.64
N LYS A 89 -2.01 12.89 -0.52
CA LYS A 89 -0.84 13.47 0.13
C LYS A 89 -0.68 12.87 1.52
N GLU A 90 0.46 12.24 1.76
CA GLU A 90 0.70 11.51 3.00
C GLU A 90 2.03 11.91 3.65
N LYS A 91 2.04 11.90 4.99
CA LYS A 91 3.28 11.98 5.76
C LYS A 91 3.70 10.57 6.12
N GLU A 92 4.92 10.21 5.76
CA GLU A 92 5.46 8.88 6.04
C GLU A 92 6.82 8.96 6.74
N VAL A 93 7.03 8.03 7.66
CA VAL A 93 8.30 7.73 8.30
C VAL A 93 8.56 6.23 8.15
N GLU A 94 9.73 5.87 7.63
CA GLU A 94 10.15 4.49 7.46
C GLU A 94 11.50 4.25 8.13
N ILE A 95 11.62 3.11 8.81
CA ILE A 95 12.85 2.66 9.47
C ILE A 95 13.09 1.21 9.04
N THR A 96 14.23 0.98 8.40
CA THR A 96 14.67 -0.38 8.08
C THR A 96 15.17 -1.06 9.34
N ILE A 97 14.64 -2.23 9.63
CA ILE A 97 15.01 -3.09 10.75
C ILE A 97 15.78 -4.27 10.18
N LYS A 98 16.88 -4.64 10.82
CA LYS A 98 17.60 -5.86 10.46
C LYS A 98 16.71 -7.07 10.77
N PRO A 99 16.65 -8.10 9.90
CA PRO A 99 15.81 -9.28 10.12
C PRO A 99 16.00 -9.94 11.49
N GLU A 100 17.24 -10.00 11.99
CA GLU A 100 17.58 -10.54 13.31
C GLU A 100 17.03 -9.74 14.49
N GLU A 101 16.65 -8.45 14.29
CA GLU A 101 16.07 -7.59 15.32
C GLU A 101 14.52 -7.63 15.33
N TYR A 102 13.92 -8.43 14.46
CA TYR A 102 12.46 -8.47 14.33
C TYR A 102 11.77 -8.85 15.65
N ASP A 103 12.24 -9.90 16.33
CA ASP A 103 11.62 -10.38 17.57
C ASP A 103 11.74 -9.34 18.69
N ASN A 104 12.86 -8.61 18.76
CA ASN A 104 13.06 -7.50 19.69
C ASN A 104 12.07 -6.37 19.40
N LEU A 105 11.85 -6.03 18.13
CA LEU A 105 10.86 -5.04 17.73
C LEU A 105 9.44 -5.45 18.14
N ILE A 106 9.05 -6.70 17.89
CA ILE A 106 7.73 -7.22 18.26
C ILE A 106 7.54 -7.17 19.78
N PHE A 107 8.56 -7.55 20.55
CA PHE A 107 8.53 -7.44 22.01
C PHE A 107 8.31 -5.97 22.46
N LEU A 108 9.05 -5.02 21.90
CA LEU A 108 8.86 -3.60 22.20
C LEU A 108 7.44 -3.12 21.88
N VAL A 109 6.92 -3.49 20.73
CA VAL A 109 5.59 -3.05 20.28
C VAL A 109 4.48 -3.65 21.15
N ASN A 110 4.54 -4.95 21.41
CA ASN A 110 3.46 -5.66 22.12
C ASN A 110 3.54 -5.53 23.63
N ASP A 111 4.74 -5.73 24.20
CA ASP A 111 4.92 -5.90 25.64
C ASP A 111 5.31 -4.60 26.35
N VAL A 112 6.05 -3.71 25.67
CA VAL A 112 6.48 -2.44 26.26
C VAL A 112 5.51 -1.31 25.91
N LEU A 113 5.14 -1.17 24.63
CA LEU A 113 4.23 -0.13 24.15
C LEU A 113 2.75 -0.55 24.25
N HIS A 114 2.47 -1.82 24.58
CA HIS A 114 1.13 -2.39 24.74
C HIS A 114 0.23 -2.21 23.51
N MET A 115 0.81 -2.11 22.32
CA MET A 115 0.07 -2.04 21.08
C MET A 115 -0.55 -3.39 20.73
N LYS A 116 -1.59 -3.37 19.90
CA LYS A 116 -2.28 -4.57 19.42
C LYS A 116 -2.24 -4.64 17.92
N GLU A 117 -1.97 -5.83 17.39
CA GLU A 117 -2.14 -6.12 15.98
C GLU A 117 -3.65 -6.02 15.65
N VAL A 118 -4.00 -5.09 14.77
CA VAL A 118 -5.39 -4.83 14.39
C VAL A 118 -5.72 -5.43 13.04
N GLU A 119 -4.76 -5.46 12.12
CA GLU A 119 -4.91 -6.01 10.79
C GLU A 119 -3.62 -6.68 10.31
N VAL A 120 -3.77 -7.71 9.47
CA VAL A 120 -2.67 -8.35 8.74
C VAL A 120 -3.08 -8.53 7.28
N TYR A 121 -2.19 -8.22 6.35
CA TYR A 121 -2.43 -8.50 4.94
C TYR A 121 -1.17 -8.96 4.22
N GLU A 122 -1.41 -9.75 3.19
CA GLU A 122 -0.40 -10.24 2.25
C GLU A 122 -0.56 -9.58 0.90
N ARG A 123 0.54 -9.43 0.18
CA ARG A 123 0.54 -9.07 -1.24
C ARG A 123 1.78 -9.58 -1.95
N TYR A 124 1.68 -9.73 -3.26
CA TYR A 124 2.85 -9.73 -4.14
C TYR A 124 2.98 -8.35 -4.75
N ARG A 125 4.13 -7.70 -4.54
CA ARG A 125 4.42 -6.36 -5.08
C ARG A 125 5.41 -6.45 -6.22
N THR A 126 5.00 -6.00 -7.40
CA THR A 126 5.86 -5.80 -8.57
C THR A 126 6.18 -4.32 -8.71
N VAL A 127 7.47 -3.99 -8.80
CA VAL A 127 7.94 -2.60 -8.76
C VAL A 127 8.53 -2.19 -10.09
N PHE A 128 8.16 -0.99 -10.55
CA PHE A 128 8.79 -0.27 -11.65
C PHE A 128 9.19 1.12 -11.15
N PHE A 129 10.34 1.62 -11.56
CA PHE A 129 10.83 2.91 -11.09
C PHE A 129 11.77 3.58 -12.05
N ASN A 130 11.95 4.89 -11.87
CA ASN A 130 13.05 5.69 -12.40
C ASN A 130 13.43 6.82 -11.44
N GLY A 131 14.06 7.87 -11.92
CA GLY A 131 14.50 9.02 -11.10
C GLY A 131 13.35 9.86 -10.53
N GLU A 132 12.15 9.82 -11.11
CA GLU A 132 11.01 10.70 -10.76
C GLU A 132 9.79 9.99 -10.18
N ILE A 133 9.63 8.67 -10.45
CA ILE A 133 8.42 7.92 -10.13
C ILE A 133 8.73 6.53 -9.61
N GLU A 134 7.84 5.98 -8.79
CA GLU A 134 7.68 4.56 -8.54
C GLU A 134 6.26 4.14 -8.91
N ILE A 135 6.12 3.05 -9.65
CA ILE A 135 4.84 2.46 -10.03
C ILE A 135 4.83 1.03 -9.56
N VAL A 136 3.79 0.63 -8.84
CA VAL A 136 3.69 -0.72 -8.32
C VAL A 136 2.41 -1.39 -8.77
N LEU A 137 2.51 -2.71 -9.00
CA LEU A 137 1.38 -3.62 -9.12
C LEU A 137 1.35 -4.48 -7.86
N ASP A 138 0.32 -4.28 -7.05
CA ASP A 138 0.09 -5.03 -5.82
C ASP A 138 -1.04 -6.04 -6.02
N GLU A 139 -0.67 -7.32 -6.05
CA GLU A 139 -1.63 -8.42 -6.06
C GLU A 139 -2.05 -8.70 -4.61
N TYR A 140 -3.26 -8.30 -4.26
CA TYR A 140 -3.90 -8.63 -2.99
C TYR A 140 -4.76 -9.90 -3.11
N PRO A 141 -5.07 -10.58 -2.00
CA PRO A 141 -5.99 -11.73 -2.02
C PRO A 141 -7.35 -11.42 -2.65
N PHE A 142 -7.77 -10.16 -2.76
CA PHE A 142 -9.05 -9.72 -3.30
C PHE A 142 -8.98 -9.09 -4.70
N GLY A 143 -7.82 -8.80 -5.23
CA GLY A 143 -7.65 -8.18 -6.56
C GLY A 143 -6.29 -7.53 -6.76
N LEU A 144 -6.19 -6.69 -7.77
CA LEU A 144 -4.99 -5.97 -8.17
C LEU A 144 -5.11 -4.49 -7.86
N ALA A 145 -4.09 -3.89 -7.26
CA ALA A 145 -3.94 -2.44 -7.19
C ALA A 145 -2.76 -1.98 -8.07
N LEU A 146 -2.95 -0.87 -8.77
CA LEU A 146 -1.89 -0.12 -9.43
C LEU A 146 -1.73 1.19 -8.68
N GLU A 147 -0.54 1.45 -8.16
CA GLU A 147 -0.21 2.71 -7.49
C GLU A 147 0.88 3.44 -8.27
N ILE A 148 0.72 4.74 -8.42
CA ILE A 148 1.71 5.63 -9.05
C ILE A 148 2.10 6.65 -8.00
N GLU A 149 3.38 6.63 -7.59
CA GLU A 149 3.91 7.48 -6.52
C GLU A 149 5.07 8.32 -7.03
N ALA A 150 4.97 9.65 -6.88
CA ALA A 150 6.07 10.55 -7.20
C ALA A 150 7.13 10.52 -6.09
N LYS A 151 8.41 10.48 -6.48
CA LYS A 151 9.50 10.49 -5.51
C LYS A 151 9.55 11.78 -4.70
N LYS A 152 10.02 11.68 -3.44
CA LYS A 152 9.94 12.75 -2.43
C LYS A 152 10.64 14.07 -2.81
N GLU A 153 11.61 14.02 -3.72
CA GLU A 153 12.47 15.16 -4.10
C GLU A 153 12.01 15.87 -5.37
N ILE A 154 10.80 15.56 -5.87
CA ILE A 154 10.27 16.14 -7.11
C ILE A 154 9.51 17.44 -6.80
N ASP A 155 9.85 18.52 -7.51
CA ASP A 155 9.24 19.85 -7.33
C ASP A 155 7.75 19.91 -7.69
N ASN A 156 7.32 19.13 -8.69
CA ASN A 156 5.94 19.11 -9.18
C ASN A 156 5.39 17.68 -9.26
N PRO A 157 5.14 17.02 -8.11
CA PRO A 157 4.76 15.60 -8.08
C PRO A 157 3.46 15.29 -8.83
N GLU A 158 2.48 16.17 -8.79
CA GLU A 158 1.19 15.96 -9.47
C GLU A 158 1.36 15.97 -11.01
N VAL A 159 2.27 16.78 -11.55
CA VAL A 159 2.58 16.81 -12.99
C VAL A 159 3.24 15.51 -13.43
N VAL A 160 4.13 14.97 -12.60
CA VAL A 160 4.79 13.69 -12.87
C VAL A 160 3.75 12.55 -12.84
N ILE A 161 2.89 12.51 -11.83
CA ILE A 161 1.81 11.53 -11.75
C ILE A 161 0.90 11.60 -12.98
N ASP A 162 0.45 12.81 -13.37
CA ASP A 162 -0.40 13.04 -14.54
C ASP A 162 0.23 12.50 -15.84
N LYS A 163 1.53 12.69 -16.03
CA LYS A 163 2.27 12.12 -17.15
C LYS A 163 2.11 10.60 -17.23
N TYR A 164 2.26 9.87 -16.11
CA TYR A 164 2.18 8.41 -16.10
C TYR A 164 0.74 7.89 -16.14
N VAL A 165 -0.22 8.61 -15.56
CA VAL A 165 -1.65 8.33 -15.73
C VAL A 165 -2.03 8.36 -17.22
N LYS A 166 -1.56 9.37 -17.96
CA LYS A 166 -1.78 9.48 -19.40
C LYS A 166 -1.05 8.40 -20.22
N LEU A 167 0.22 8.11 -19.88
CA LEU A 167 1.01 7.07 -20.56
C LEU A 167 0.38 5.67 -20.40
N LEU A 168 -0.24 5.41 -19.25
CA LEU A 168 -0.92 4.16 -18.96
C LEU A 168 -2.39 4.14 -19.42
N GLU A 169 -2.89 5.25 -20.00
CA GLU A 169 -4.27 5.40 -20.46
C GLU A 169 -5.29 5.16 -19.33
N LEU A 170 -5.01 5.70 -18.14
CA LEU A 170 -5.88 5.56 -16.97
C LEU A 170 -6.89 6.72 -16.91
N ASP A 171 -8.12 6.43 -16.45
CA ASP A 171 -9.11 7.46 -16.18
C ASP A 171 -9.06 7.88 -14.71
N TYR A 172 -8.92 9.16 -14.43
CA TYR A 172 -8.96 9.71 -13.07
C TYR A 172 -10.26 9.40 -12.32
N ASN A 173 -11.36 9.18 -13.03
CA ASN A 173 -12.64 8.80 -12.42
C ASN A 173 -12.61 7.40 -11.81
N ASP A 174 -11.72 6.52 -12.27
CA ASP A 174 -11.52 5.17 -11.75
C ASP A 174 -10.53 5.15 -10.57
N SER A 175 -9.94 6.31 -10.23
CA SER A 175 -9.00 6.39 -9.12
C SER A 175 -9.70 6.18 -7.77
N TYR A 176 -9.00 5.53 -6.85
CA TYR A 176 -9.51 5.23 -5.53
C TYR A 176 -8.67 5.94 -4.46
N ARG A 177 -9.30 6.84 -3.71
CA ARG A 177 -8.62 7.73 -2.77
C ARG A 177 -8.41 7.15 -1.39
N LEU A 178 -9.17 6.12 -1.03
CA LEU A 178 -9.08 5.48 0.26
C LEU A 178 -8.03 4.36 0.25
N SER A 179 -7.85 3.66 1.35
CA SER A 179 -6.84 2.62 1.49
C SER A 179 -7.32 1.25 1.03
N TRP A 180 -6.44 0.28 1.09
CA TRP A 180 -6.75 -1.11 0.72
C TRP A 180 -7.82 -1.75 1.63
N ASP A 181 -7.81 -1.41 2.92
CA ASP A 181 -8.75 -1.90 3.92
C ASP A 181 -10.17 -1.34 3.68
N ASP A 182 -10.28 -0.07 3.28
CA ASP A 182 -11.54 0.52 2.84
C ASP A 182 -12.10 -0.23 1.62
N LYS A 183 -11.25 -0.47 0.60
CA LYS A 183 -11.65 -1.21 -0.61
C LYS A 183 -12.08 -2.64 -0.29
N TYR A 184 -11.32 -3.34 0.55
CA TYR A 184 -11.67 -4.66 1.02
C TYR A 184 -13.01 -4.66 1.77
N GLY A 185 -13.21 -3.69 2.67
CA GLY A 185 -14.47 -3.54 3.42
C GLY A 185 -15.68 -3.28 2.52
N GLU A 186 -15.55 -2.46 1.46
CA GLU A 186 -16.58 -2.25 0.44
C GLU A 186 -16.91 -3.56 -0.27
N LEU A 187 -15.90 -4.30 -0.75
CA LEU A 187 -16.10 -5.59 -1.42
C LEU A 187 -16.80 -6.62 -0.52
N CYS A 188 -16.46 -6.67 0.77
CA CYS A 188 -17.13 -7.55 1.72
C CYS A 188 -18.62 -7.21 1.83
N LYS A 189 -18.97 -5.93 1.93
CA LYS A 189 -20.37 -5.47 1.98
C LYS A 189 -21.12 -5.81 0.70
N ASP A 190 -20.54 -5.48 -0.46
CA ASP A 190 -21.17 -5.65 -1.77
C ASP A 190 -21.43 -7.13 -2.10
N GLN A 191 -20.53 -8.01 -1.65
CA GLN A 191 -20.62 -9.46 -1.90
C GLN A 191 -21.24 -10.23 -0.73
N ASN A 192 -21.67 -9.53 0.33
CA ASN A 192 -22.23 -10.11 1.55
C ASN A 192 -21.33 -11.20 2.15
N VAL A 193 -20.05 -10.88 2.30
CA VAL A 193 -19.02 -11.73 2.89
C VAL A 193 -18.57 -11.13 4.21
N GLU A 194 -18.30 -11.97 5.21
CA GLU A 194 -17.72 -11.51 6.47
C GLU A 194 -16.33 -10.91 6.25
N ALA A 195 -16.08 -9.74 6.84
CA ALA A 195 -14.75 -9.12 6.79
C ALA A 195 -13.83 -9.73 7.87
N PHE A 196 -12.64 -10.09 7.47
CA PHE A 196 -11.59 -10.58 8.37
C PHE A 196 -10.53 -9.50 8.58
N ASN A 197 -9.96 -9.46 9.77
CA ASN A 197 -8.78 -8.64 10.06
C ASN A 197 -7.47 -9.26 9.53
N LYS A 198 -7.53 -10.47 8.95
CA LYS A 198 -6.40 -11.15 8.30
C LYS A 198 -6.73 -11.43 6.84
N VAL A 199 -6.22 -10.57 5.95
CA VAL A 199 -6.45 -10.65 4.50
C VAL A 199 -5.28 -11.42 3.88
N LEU A 200 -5.43 -12.75 3.83
CA LEU A 200 -4.38 -13.70 3.45
C LEU A 200 -4.78 -14.47 2.18
N PHE A 201 -3.81 -14.88 1.38
CA PHE A 201 -4.04 -15.69 0.18
C PHE A 201 -4.66 -17.06 0.49
N THR A 202 -4.47 -17.57 1.71
CA THR A 202 -5.06 -18.84 2.16
C THR A 202 -6.54 -18.75 2.48
N ASN A 203 -7.10 -17.53 2.62
CA ASN A 203 -8.47 -17.32 3.00
C ASN A 203 -9.37 -17.12 1.76
N LYS A 204 -10.66 -17.47 1.90
CA LYS A 204 -11.64 -17.15 0.87
C LYS A 204 -11.99 -15.67 0.97
N MET A 205 -11.56 -14.89 -0.01
CA MET A 205 -11.74 -13.44 -0.07
C MET A 205 -12.77 -13.02 -1.11
N PRO A 206 -13.48 -11.87 -0.92
CA PRO A 206 -14.23 -11.25 -2.00
C PRO A 206 -13.29 -10.90 -3.15
N LYS A 207 -13.80 -10.69 -4.35
CA LYS A 207 -12.99 -10.39 -5.53
C LYS A 207 -13.48 -9.13 -6.23
N ILE A 208 -12.54 -8.33 -6.70
CA ILE A 208 -12.82 -7.26 -7.67
C ILE A 208 -13.22 -7.94 -8.98
N LYS A 209 -14.32 -7.45 -9.59
CA LYS A 209 -14.89 -7.96 -10.84
C LYS A 209 -14.65 -6.97 -11.98
#